data_33ec0fda31c6e3dbe73d374a297fb0e5
#
_entry.id   33ec0fda31c6e3dbe73d374a297fb0e5
#
_cell.length_a   1.000
_cell.length_b   1.000
_cell.length_c   1.000
_cell.angle_alpha   90.00
_cell.angle_beta   90.00
_cell.angle_gamma   90.00
#
_symmetry.space_group_name_H-M   'P 1'
#
loop_
_entity.id
_entity.type
_entity.pdbx_description
1 polymer ?
#
loop_
_entity_poly.entity_id
_entity_poly.type
_entity_poly.pdbx_seq_one_letter_code
_entity_poly.pdbx_strand_id
1 'polypeptide(L)'
;MEIRPCGSVEELAGALACIGHYFALPESRENAERFAGWMPVERMHAAFDGGRIVGGAGAFSYRMSVPGGGDVGAAGTTVVGVLPSHRRRGMLRQLIGAQLDDAHERGEETAYLWASEGQIYGRFGYGLASRVGGMTLPRERVAFAEPFEPRGTVRLVSVEEAAETFTPLYERAMRLRPGMSSRSGSWWKTRRLVDGSWGPAAPKNRALLELDGAPAGYALYTVKQDWEHGSSTGTMTVLEAVAPEPDAARELWRWLLDFDWTSKIVADLLPLDHELFWLLREPRRMAFELNDGVWVRLVDVGAALSARSYRDGAVVFEVRDAFRPSNEGRWRVSAEGAERVEAEPEIALDVTALGSVYLGGFTFEELRRGSRIAELREGAVARADALFATERQPWCPEIF
;
A
#
# COMPACT_ATOMS: atom_id res chain seq x y z
N MET A 1 -22.99 -9.34 23.03
CA MET A 1 -21.79 -9.15 22.19
C MET A 1 -21.66 -7.65 21.94
N GLU A 2 -20.52 -7.07 22.24
CA GLU A 2 -20.26 -5.63 22.17
C GLU A 2 -19.04 -5.39 21.27
N ILE A 3 -19.09 -4.34 20.46
CA ILE A 3 -17.93 -3.86 19.70
C ILE A 3 -17.65 -2.43 20.08
N ARG A 4 -16.44 -2.16 20.51
CA ARG A 4 -15.98 -0.82 20.89
C ARG A 4 -14.46 -0.65 20.69
N PRO A 5 -13.96 0.59 20.66
CA PRO A 5 -12.53 0.86 20.74
C PRO A 5 -11.90 0.24 21.99
N CYS A 6 -10.63 -0.19 21.89
CA CYS A 6 -9.84 -0.58 23.06
C CYS A 6 -9.54 0.64 23.93
N GLY A 7 -9.65 0.46 25.25
CA GLY A 7 -9.38 1.51 26.24
C GLY A 7 -8.03 1.36 26.94
N SER A 8 -7.29 0.28 26.68
CA SER A 8 -5.97 0.04 27.30
C SER A 8 -5.07 -0.83 26.44
N VAL A 9 -3.79 -0.87 26.80
CA VAL A 9 -2.79 -1.73 26.14
C VAL A 9 -3.11 -3.22 26.36
N GLU A 10 -3.72 -3.58 27.48
CA GLU A 10 -4.16 -4.94 27.77
C GLU A 10 -5.28 -5.38 26.80
N GLU A 11 -6.27 -4.51 26.57
CA GLU A 11 -7.31 -4.78 25.57
C GLU A 11 -6.73 -4.84 24.14
N LEU A 12 -5.77 -3.97 23.83
CA LEU A 12 -5.03 -4.03 22.56
C LEU A 12 -4.29 -5.38 22.40
N ALA A 13 -3.62 -5.86 23.45
CA ALA A 13 -2.94 -7.16 23.43
C ALA A 13 -3.93 -8.31 23.15
N GLY A 14 -5.08 -8.31 23.83
CA GLY A 14 -6.15 -9.30 23.60
C GLY A 14 -6.73 -9.24 22.19
N ALA A 15 -6.90 -8.05 21.61
CA ALA A 15 -7.38 -7.87 20.24
C ALA A 15 -6.35 -8.32 19.20
N LEU A 16 -5.08 -8.01 19.40
CA LEU A 16 -3.97 -8.48 18.57
C LEU A 16 -3.82 -10.01 18.63
N ALA A 17 -4.05 -10.64 19.78
CA ALA A 17 -3.98 -12.10 19.92
C ALA A 17 -5.04 -12.81 19.06
N CYS A 18 -6.17 -12.16 18.73
CA CYS A 18 -7.19 -12.76 17.87
C CYS A 18 -6.70 -13.03 16.45
N ILE A 19 -5.93 -12.11 15.86
CA ILE A 19 -5.27 -12.33 14.56
C ILE A 19 -3.99 -13.14 14.74
N GLY A 20 -3.25 -12.90 15.83
CA GLY A 20 -2.03 -13.64 16.17
C GLY A 20 -2.24 -15.15 16.22
N HIS A 21 -3.45 -15.60 16.61
CA HIS A 21 -3.82 -17.03 16.57
C HIS A 21 -3.60 -17.67 15.20
N TYR A 22 -3.88 -16.97 14.09
CA TYR A 22 -3.71 -17.49 12.72
C TYR A 22 -2.27 -17.44 12.22
N PHE A 23 -1.42 -16.63 12.86
CA PHE A 23 -0.01 -16.47 12.51
C PHE A 23 0.92 -17.12 13.55
N ALA A 24 0.38 -17.93 14.46
CA ALA A 24 1.13 -18.58 15.55
C ALA A 24 1.91 -17.55 16.42
N LEU A 25 1.37 -16.35 16.58
CA LEU A 25 1.93 -15.29 17.41
C LEU A 25 1.24 -15.30 18.78
N PRO A 26 1.98 -15.44 19.88
CA PRO A 26 1.39 -15.42 21.22
C PRO A 26 0.89 -14.02 21.58
N GLU A 27 -0.07 -13.95 22.49
CA GLU A 27 -0.43 -12.71 23.16
C GLU A 27 0.80 -12.16 23.87
N SER A 28 1.10 -10.88 23.65
CA SER A 28 2.29 -10.23 24.22
C SER A 28 1.99 -8.77 24.52
N ARG A 29 2.17 -8.39 25.80
CA ARG A 29 2.07 -7.00 26.25
C ARG A 29 3.14 -6.12 25.59
N GLU A 30 4.37 -6.62 25.50
CA GLU A 30 5.48 -5.90 24.86
C GLU A 30 5.18 -5.60 23.39
N ASN A 31 4.60 -6.57 22.65
CA ASN A 31 4.17 -6.33 21.28
C ASN A 31 3.04 -5.30 21.20
N ALA A 32 2.09 -5.32 22.13
CA ALA A 32 1.00 -4.34 22.19
C ALA A 32 1.52 -2.94 22.52
N GLU A 33 2.45 -2.79 23.46
CA GLU A 33 3.11 -1.52 23.81
C GLU A 33 3.85 -0.95 22.58
N ARG A 34 4.59 -1.79 21.84
CA ARG A 34 5.24 -1.42 20.60
C ARG A 34 4.25 -0.98 19.53
N PHE A 35 3.16 -1.74 19.37
CA PHE A 35 2.09 -1.44 18.41
C PHE A 35 1.39 -0.13 18.73
N ALA A 36 1.14 0.17 20.01
CA ALA A 36 0.59 1.43 20.49
C ALA A 36 1.49 2.65 20.18
N GLY A 37 2.78 2.44 19.97
CA GLY A 37 3.71 3.47 19.50
C GLY A 37 3.50 3.88 18.02
N TRP A 38 2.75 3.08 17.26
CA TRP A 38 2.46 3.31 15.83
C TRP A 38 0.99 3.61 15.57
N MET A 39 0.11 3.06 16.37
CA MET A 39 -1.35 3.16 16.24
C MET A 39 -1.94 3.49 17.62
N PRO A 40 -2.68 4.59 17.77
CA PRO A 40 -3.39 4.88 19.01
C PRO A 40 -4.29 3.70 19.42
N VAL A 41 -4.34 3.41 20.72
CA VAL A 41 -5.06 2.23 21.26
C VAL A 41 -6.52 2.22 20.85
N GLU A 42 -7.16 3.40 20.84
CA GLU A 42 -8.56 3.59 20.44
C GLU A 42 -8.83 3.35 18.95
N ARG A 43 -7.79 3.26 18.12
CA ARG A 43 -7.92 2.86 16.70
C ARG A 43 -8.06 1.34 16.53
N MET A 44 -7.90 0.57 17.60
CA MET A 44 -8.22 -0.86 17.63
C MET A 44 -9.64 -1.04 18.16
N HIS A 45 -10.52 -1.56 17.33
CA HIS A 45 -11.85 -2.01 17.74
C HIS A 45 -11.78 -3.47 18.15
N ALA A 46 -12.29 -3.79 19.35
CA ALA A 46 -12.37 -5.15 19.88
C ALA A 46 -13.83 -5.62 19.96
N ALA A 47 -14.02 -6.90 19.66
CA ALA A 47 -15.30 -7.58 19.86
C ALA A 47 -15.27 -8.37 21.19
N PHE A 48 -16.24 -8.10 22.07
CA PHE A 48 -16.36 -8.70 23.38
C PHE A 48 -17.53 -9.68 23.43
N ASP A 49 -17.32 -10.86 23.97
CA ASP A 49 -18.36 -11.83 24.31
C ASP A 49 -18.18 -12.27 25.77
N GLY A 50 -19.16 -11.95 26.64
CA GLY A 50 -19.08 -12.21 28.08
C GLY A 50 -17.86 -11.58 28.77
N GLY A 51 -17.44 -10.39 28.35
CA GLY A 51 -16.27 -9.68 28.87
C GLY A 51 -14.92 -10.16 28.31
N ARG A 52 -14.90 -11.20 27.46
CA ARG A 52 -13.69 -11.73 26.81
C ARG A 52 -13.56 -11.15 25.41
N ILE A 53 -12.36 -10.75 25.01
CA ILE A 53 -12.05 -10.32 23.64
C ILE A 53 -11.98 -11.56 22.73
N VAL A 54 -12.75 -11.52 21.64
CA VAL A 54 -12.90 -12.64 20.69
C VAL A 54 -12.67 -12.22 19.23
N GLY A 55 -12.41 -10.96 18.98
CA GLY A 55 -12.05 -10.40 17.68
C GLY A 55 -11.46 -9.01 17.80
N GLY A 56 -10.73 -8.60 16.79
CA GLY A 56 -10.14 -7.27 16.71
C GLY A 56 -10.01 -6.81 15.26
N ALA A 57 -9.99 -5.50 15.07
CA ALA A 57 -9.70 -4.85 13.81
C ALA A 57 -9.09 -3.46 14.10
N GLY A 58 -7.87 -3.22 13.62
CA GLY A 58 -7.13 -1.96 13.82
C GLY A 58 -7.06 -1.11 12.56
N ALA A 59 -6.76 0.18 12.72
CA ALA A 59 -6.48 1.07 11.61
C ALA A 59 -5.36 2.06 11.96
N PHE A 60 -4.34 2.13 11.11
CA PHE A 60 -3.39 3.23 11.14
C PHE A 60 -4.02 4.48 10.54
N SER A 61 -3.68 5.65 11.08
CA SER A 61 -4.05 6.93 10.47
C SER A 61 -2.96 7.36 9.50
N TYR A 62 -3.25 7.31 8.20
CA TYR A 62 -2.34 7.70 7.15
C TYR A 62 -2.87 8.89 6.34
N ARG A 63 -1.94 9.53 5.63
CA ARG A 63 -2.24 10.27 4.40
C ARG A 63 -1.80 9.37 3.24
N MET A 64 -2.70 9.07 2.32
CA MET A 64 -2.41 8.26 1.12
C MET A 64 -2.30 9.18 -0.09
N SER A 65 -1.21 9.08 -0.85
CA SER A 65 -1.05 9.83 -2.09
C SER A 65 -2.08 9.44 -3.13
N VAL A 66 -2.61 10.43 -3.82
CA VAL A 66 -3.61 10.26 -4.89
C VAL A 66 -3.12 10.84 -6.22
N PRO A 67 -3.73 10.49 -7.35
CA PRO A 67 -3.40 11.09 -8.65
C PRO A 67 -3.44 12.62 -8.61
N GLY A 68 -2.40 13.25 -9.17
CA GLY A 68 -2.25 14.71 -9.17
C GLY A 68 -1.32 15.26 -8.07
N GLY A 69 -0.68 14.39 -7.29
CA GLY A 69 0.35 14.76 -6.30
C GLY A 69 -0.21 15.25 -4.96
N GLY A 70 -1.54 15.21 -4.77
CA GLY A 70 -2.20 15.41 -3.48
C GLY A 70 -2.19 14.16 -2.62
N ASP A 71 -2.82 14.25 -1.44
CA ASP A 71 -3.06 13.13 -0.55
C ASP A 71 -4.43 13.23 0.14
N VAL A 72 -4.93 12.10 0.65
CA VAL A 72 -6.21 12.01 1.36
C VAL A 72 -6.02 11.34 2.72
N GLY A 73 -6.91 11.62 3.67
CA GLY A 73 -7.01 10.85 4.90
C GLY A 73 -7.36 9.40 4.61
N ALA A 74 -6.61 8.48 5.18
CA ALA A 74 -6.77 7.06 4.89
C ALA A 74 -6.62 6.18 6.13
N ALA A 75 -7.67 5.43 6.45
CA ALA A 75 -7.61 4.38 7.47
C ALA A 75 -6.86 3.16 6.92
N GLY A 76 -5.62 2.96 7.35
CA GLY A 76 -4.84 1.76 7.02
C GLY A 76 -5.33 0.56 7.80
N THR A 77 -6.38 -0.11 7.34
CA THR A 77 -7.01 -1.25 8.02
C THR A 77 -6.03 -2.42 8.15
N THR A 78 -5.83 -2.88 9.37
CA THR A 78 -4.81 -3.89 9.71
C THR A 78 -5.27 -4.79 10.86
N VAL A 79 -4.53 -5.88 11.08
CA VAL A 79 -4.69 -6.82 12.20
C VAL A 79 -6.14 -7.27 12.45
N VAL A 80 -6.87 -7.54 11.37
CA VAL A 80 -8.26 -7.97 11.41
C VAL A 80 -8.36 -9.46 11.68
N GLY A 81 -8.94 -9.85 12.80
CA GLY A 81 -9.09 -11.26 13.19
C GLY A 81 -10.27 -11.53 14.11
N VAL A 82 -10.87 -12.70 13.96
CA VAL A 82 -11.92 -13.23 14.83
C VAL A 82 -11.54 -14.64 15.22
N LEU A 83 -11.55 -14.97 16.51
CA LEU A 83 -11.21 -16.31 17.00
C LEU A 83 -12.02 -17.40 16.29
N PRO A 84 -11.45 -18.59 16.01
CA PRO A 84 -12.13 -19.68 15.31
C PRO A 84 -13.46 -20.08 15.93
N SER A 85 -13.56 -20.05 17.27
CA SER A 85 -14.77 -20.35 18.04
C SER A 85 -15.93 -19.38 17.84
N HIS A 86 -15.65 -18.18 17.26
CA HIS A 86 -16.61 -17.10 17.09
C HIS A 86 -16.83 -16.70 15.63
N ARG A 87 -16.29 -17.44 14.68
CA ARG A 87 -16.47 -17.21 13.23
C ARG A 87 -17.93 -17.40 12.80
N ARG A 88 -18.29 -16.80 11.66
CA ARG A 88 -19.61 -16.93 11.00
C ARG A 88 -20.81 -16.43 11.82
N ARG A 89 -20.56 -15.56 12.80
CA ARG A 89 -21.59 -14.91 13.64
C ARG A 89 -21.78 -13.43 13.29
N GLY A 90 -21.31 -12.96 12.13
CA GLY A 90 -21.44 -11.55 11.71
C GLY A 90 -20.42 -10.60 12.33
N MET A 91 -19.51 -11.08 13.17
CA MET A 91 -18.58 -10.28 13.96
C MET A 91 -17.62 -9.44 13.11
N LEU A 92 -17.04 -10.04 12.05
CA LEU A 92 -16.19 -9.33 11.11
C LEU A 92 -16.94 -8.15 10.43
N ARG A 93 -18.21 -8.35 10.06
CA ARG A 93 -19.05 -7.30 9.48
C ARG A 93 -19.19 -6.11 10.43
N GLN A 94 -19.42 -6.39 11.71
CA GLN A 94 -19.59 -5.35 12.73
C GLN A 94 -18.26 -4.65 13.02
N LEU A 95 -17.14 -5.37 13.12
CA LEU A 95 -15.79 -4.79 13.29
C LEU A 95 -15.42 -3.84 12.15
N ILE A 96 -15.59 -4.28 10.90
CA ILE A 96 -15.31 -3.42 9.73
C ILE A 96 -16.30 -2.25 9.67
N GLY A 97 -17.58 -2.45 10.06
CA GLY A 97 -18.53 -1.36 10.17
C GLY A 97 -18.05 -0.28 11.13
N ALA A 98 -17.70 -0.68 12.37
CA ALA A 98 -17.19 0.23 13.39
C ALA A 98 -15.91 0.97 12.95
N GLN A 99 -15.01 0.29 12.24
CA GLN A 99 -13.81 0.94 11.70
C GLN A 99 -14.11 1.98 10.61
N LEU A 100 -15.05 1.68 9.70
CA LEU A 100 -15.44 2.64 8.66
C LEU A 100 -16.23 3.82 9.23
N ASP A 101 -16.98 3.61 10.32
CA ASP A 101 -17.67 4.68 11.04
C ASP A 101 -16.63 5.59 11.74
N ASP A 102 -15.67 5.03 12.46
CA ASP A 102 -14.57 5.77 13.09
C ASP A 102 -13.73 6.54 12.04
N ALA A 103 -13.42 5.93 10.88
CA ALA A 103 -12.73 6.60 9.80
C ALA A 103 -13.51 7.80 9.27
N HIS A 104 -14.82 7.64 9.05
CA HIS A 104 -15.70 8.73 8.62
C HIS A 104 -15.78 9.87 9.64
N GLU A 105 -15.95 9.54 10.93
CA GLU A 105 -15.99 10.52 12.02
C GLU A 105 -14.70 11.31 12.16
N ARG A 106 -13.56 10.70 11.80
CA ARG A 106 -12.24 11.36 11.79
C ARG A 106 -11.96 12.15 10.50
N GLY A 107 -12.86 12.14 9.52
CA GLY A 107 -12.69 12.80 8.24
C GLY A 107 -11.67 12.09 7.35
N GLU A 108 -11.45 10.78 7.53
CA GLU A 108 -10.66 9.97 6.63
C GLU A 108 -11.52 9.59 5.41
N GLU A 109 -11.22 10.14 4.26
CA GLU A 109 -12.03 9.99 3.03
C GLU A 109 -11.97 8.57 2.47
N THR A 110 -10.90 7.84 2.81
CA THR A 110 -10.65 6.48 2.32
C THR A 110 -10.25 5.53 3.43
N ALA A 111 -10.39 4.24 3.17
CA ALA A 111 -9.73 3.18 3.92
C ALA A 111 -9.01 2.27 2.92
N TYR A 112 -7.88 1.69 3.31
CA TYR A 112 -7.15 0.78 2.44
C TYR A 112 -6.42 -0.29 3.25
N LEU A 113 -6.08 -1.39 2.60
CA LEU A 113 -5.47 -2.55 3.25
C LEU A 113 -4.68 -3.41 2.26
N TRP A 114 -3.86 -4.27 2.82
CA TRP A 114 -3.32 -5.44 2.16
C TRP A 114 -4.16 -6.66 2.52
N ALA A 115 -4.73 -7.32 1.52
CA ALA A 115 -5.64 -8.45 1.75
C ALA A 115 -4.84 -9.74 1.96
N SER A 116 -4.98 -10.38 3.13
CA SER A 116 -4.50 -11.76 3.32
C SER A 116 -5.32 -12.77 2.51
N GLU A 117 -6.59 -12.47 2.27
CA GLU A 117 -7.51 -13.23 1.41
C GLU A 117 -8.42 -12.25 0.65
N GLY A 118 -8.23 -12.13 -0.68
CA GLY A 118 -8.94 -11.17 -1.52
C GLY A 118 -10.47 -11.30 -1.49
N GLN A 119 -11.02 -12.50 -1.18
CA GLN A 119 -12.46 -12.73 -1.11
C GLN A 119 -13.16 -12.08 0.10
N ILE A 120 -12.39 -11.66 1.11
CA ILE A 120 -12.96 -11.16 2.37
C ILE A 120 -13.49 -9.73 2.22
N TYR A 121 -12.73 -8.85 1.60
CA TYR A 121 -12.91 -7.41 1.74
C TYR A 121 -13.82 -6.76 0.68
N GLY A 122 -14.00 -7.40 -0.48
CA GLY A 122 -14.90 -6.90 -1.52
C GLY A 122 -16.34 -6.71 -1.06
N ARG A 123 -16.85 -7.58 -0.15
CA ARG A 123 -18.21 -7.45 0.45
C ARG A 123 -18.38 -6.24 1.36
N PHE A 124 -17.29 -5.58 1.74
CA PHE A 124 -17.29 -4.35 2.53
C PHE A 124 -16.98 -3.13 1.66
N GLY A 125 -16.87 -3.32 0.35
CA GLY A 125 -16.67 -2.27 -0.64
C GLY A 125 -15.20 -1.93 -0.91
N TYR A 126 -14.23 -2.75 -0.45
CA TYR A 126 -12.83 -2.59 -0.84
C TYR A 126 -12.61 -3.16 -2.25
N GLY A 127 -12.07 -2.36 -3.15
CA GLY A 127 -11.66 -2.75 -4.50
C GLY A 127 -10.16 -2.91 -4.61
N LEU A 128 -9.69 -3.91 -5.36
CA LEU A 128 -8.27 -4.04 -5.70
C LEU A 128 -7.84 -2.80 -6.50
N ALA A 129 -6.97 -1.96 -5.94
CA ALA A 129 -6.63 -0.66 -6.51
C ALA A 129 -5.21 -0.58 -7.08
N SER A 130 -4.33 -1.51 -6.70
CA SER A 130 -3.00 -1.61 -7.29
C SER A 130 -2.55 -3.06 -7.40
N ARG A 131 -1.53 -3.27 -8.22
CA ARG A 131 -0.76 -4.51 -8.29
C ARG A 131 0.68 -4.20 -7.93
N VAL A 132 1.40 -5.21 -7.47
CA VAL A 132 2.83 -5.13 -7.19
C VAL A 132 3.55 -6.29 -7.84
N GLY A 133 4.83 -6.12 -8.09
CA GLY A 133 5.68 -7.16 -8.62
C GLY A 133 6.77 -7.57 -7.65
N GLY A 134 7.14 -8.85 -7.71
CA GLY A 134 8.35 -9.36 -7.11
C GLY A 134 9.37 -9.71 -8.17
N MET A 135 10.66 -9.55 -7.90
CA MET A 135 11.71 -10.02 -8.79
C MET A 135 12.69 -10.94 -8.07
N THR A 136 13.21 -11.92 -8.80
CA THR A 136 14.38 -12.72 -8.42
C THR A 136 15.35 -12.72 -9.57
N LEU A 137 16.42 -11.93 -9.46
CA LEU A 137 17.42 -11.74 -10.52
C LEU A 137 18.74 -12.44 -10.15
N PRO A 138 19.19 -13.45 -10.93
CA PRO A 138 20.53 -14.03 -10.77
C PRO A 138 21.60 -12.96 -11.04
N ARG A 139 22.53 -12.75 -10.09
CA ARG A 139 23.56 -11.69 -10.20
C ARG A 139 24.42 -11.83 -11.46
N GLU A 140 24.79 -13.05 -11.83
CA GLU A 140 25.60 -13.33 -13.03
C GLU A 140 24.92 -12.93 -14.36
N ARG A 141 23.63 -12.65 -14.33
CA ARG A 141 22.81 -12.27 -15.49
C ARG A 141 22.48 -10.78 -15.53
N VAL A 142 23.06 -9.99 -14.64
CA VAL A 142 22.89 -8.55 -14.63
C VAL A 142 23.74 -7.92 -15.75
N ALA A 143 23.06 -7.23 -16.65
CA ALA A 143 23.69 -6.37 -17.64
C ALA A 143 22.73 -5.23 -17.99
N PHE A 144 23.23 -4.00 -18.00
CA PHE A 144 22.45 -2.84 -18.44
C PHE A 144 22.34 -2.82 -19.97
N ALA A 145 21.20 -2.34 -20.48
CA ALA A 145 20.95 -2.22 -21.92
C ALA A 145 21.94 -1.26 -22.58
N GLU A 146 22.14 -0.11 -21.92
CA GLU A 146 23.06 0.91 -22.36
C GLU A 146 24.15 1.14 -21.29
N PRO A 147 25.43 1.24 -21.66
CA PRO A 147 26.47 1.61 -20.73
C PRO A 147 26.31 3.06 -20.29
N PHE A 148 26.63 3.34 -19.03
CA PHE A 148 26.70 4.70 -18.51
C PHE A 148 27.82 4.83 -17.47
N GLU A 149 28.35 6.03 -17.35
CA GLU A 149 29.39 6.35 -16.36
C GLU A 149 28.73 6.60 -15.00
N PRO A 150 29.17 5.92 -13.93
CA PRO A 150 28.67 6.17 -12.58
C PRO A 150 28.97 7.59 -12.13
N ARG A 151 27.97 8.26 -11.60
CA ARG A 151 28.09 9.64 -11.07
C ARG A 151 27.82 9.73 -9.57
N GLY A 152 27.09 8.76 -9.03
CA GLY A 152 26.67 8.74 -7.64
C GLY A 152 27.66 8.03 -6.72
N THR A 153 27.67 8.42 -5.45
CA THR A 153 28.31 7.70 -4.37
C THR A 153 27.25 7.13 -3.42
N VAL A 154 27.46 5.88 -2.99
CA VAL A 154 26.55 5.24 -2.02
C VAL A 154 27.32 4.97 -0.72
N ARG A 155 26.71 5.36 0.40
CA ARG A 155 27.28 5.09 1.73
C ARG A 155 26.23 4.47 2.66
N LEU A 156 26.68 3.71 3.62
CA LEU A 156 25.82 3.18 4.70
C LEU A 156 25.67 4.23 5.79
N VAL A 157 24.45 4.34 6.30
CA VAL A 157 24.08 5.37 7.30
C VAL A 157 23.47 4.77 8.55
N SER A 158 23.51 5.48 9.67
CA SER A 158 22.86 5.11 10.92
C SER A 158 21.33 5.20 10.81
N VAL A 159 20.61 4.74 11.83
CA VAL A 159 19.14 4.87 11.91
C VAL A 159 18.75 6.35 11.98
N GLU A 160 19.48 7.15 12.75
CA GLU A 160 19.22 8.58 12.94
C GLU A 160 19.39 9.35 11.63
N GLU A 161 20.52 9.16 10.97
CA GLU A 161 20.81 9.82 9.70
C GLU A 161 19.87 9.35 8.59
N ALA A 162 19.51 8.05 8.56
CA ALA A 162 18.53 7.52 7.63
C ALA A 162 17.15 8.17 7.85
N ALA A 163 16.71 8.35 9.11
CA ALA A 163 15.44 9.00 9.39
C ALA A 163 15.42 10.46 8.90
N GLU A 164 16.54 11.18 8.98
CA GLU A 164 16.66 12.57 8.53
C GLU A 164 16.71 12.69 7.00
N THR A 165 17.44 11.79 6.34
CA THR A 165 17.72 11.89 4.90
C THR A 165 16.70 11.15 4.03
N PHE A 166 16.15 10.00 4.48
CA PHE A 166 15.19 9.21 3.71
C PHE A 166 13.78 9.81 3.73
N THR A 167 13.37 10.45 4.84
CA THR A 167 12.03 11.05 4.96
C THR A 167 11.74 12.03 3.82
N PRO A 168 12.54 13.07 3.53
CA PRO A 168 12.24 14.00 2.45
C PRO A 168 12.28 13.36 1.06
N LEU A 169 13.13 12.35 0.84
CA LEU A 169 13.18 11.59 -0.42
C LEU A 169 11.89 10.76 -0.61
N TYR A 170 11.43 10.10 0.45
CA TYR A 170 10.18 9.36 0.43
C TYR A 170 8.98 10.28 0.18
N GLU A 171 8.90 11.42 0.85
CA GLU A 171 7.81 12.39 0.67
C GLU A 171 7.79 12.98 -0.75
N ARG A 172 8.96 13.19 -1.37
CA ARG A 172 9.01 13.56 -2.79
C ARG A 172 8.47 12.46 -3.69
N ALA A 173 8.89 11.21 -3.47
CA ALA A 173 8.38 10.07 -4.23
C ALA A 173 6.86 9.89 -4.06
N MET A 174 6.35 10.10 -2.84
CA MET A 174 4.93 10.04 -2.52
C MET A 174 4.10 11.04 -3.34
N ARG A 175 4.61 12.26 -3.57
CA ARG A 175 3.93 13.25 -4.44
C ARG A 175 3.92 12.88 -5.92
N LEU A 176 4.85 12.04 -6.35
CA LEU A 176 4.99 11.62 -7.74
C LEU A 176 4.21 10.35 -8.08
N ARG A 177 3.74 9.59 -7.07
CA ARG A 177 3.15 8.27 -7.29
C ARG A 177 1.96 8.04 -6.36
N PRO A 178 0.77 7.71 -6.88
CA PRO A 178 -0.39 7.42 -6.05
C PRO A 178 -0.24 6.09 -5.28
N GLY A 179 -0.92 5.98 -4.13
CA GLY A 179 -1.00 4.76 -3.33
C GLY A 179 0.04 4.62 -2.22
N MET A 180 1.01 5.54 -2.12
CA MET A 180 1.98 5.53 -1.03
C MET A 180 1.37 6.12 0.25
N SER A 181 1.75 5.59 1.41
CA SER A 181 1.30 6.06 2.73
C SER A 181 2.29 7.02 3.36
N SER A 182 1.79 8.01 4.10
CA SER A 182 2.64 8.85 4.96
C SER A 182 3.30 8.01 6.06
N ARG A 183 4.48 8.45 6.51
CA ARG A 183 5.22 7.82 7.62
C ARG A 183 5.54 8.84 8.68
N SER A 184 5.16 8.57 9.92
CA SER A 184 5.55 9.41 11.06
C SER A 184 7.03 9.22 11.42
N GLY A 185 7.60 10.16 12.16
CA GLY A 185 8.96 10.01 12.69
C GLY A 185 9.12 8.76 13.57
N SER A 186 8.07 8.40 14.34
CA SER A 186 8.05 7.15 15.12
C SER A 186 8.06 5.95 14.19
N TRP A 187 7.25 5.94 13.11
CA TRP A 187 7.24 4.87 12.13
C TRP A 187 8.63 4.61 11.53
N TRP A 188 9.34 5.67 11.12
CA TRP A 188 10.70 5.56 10.61
C TRP A 188 11.64 4.93 11.66
N LYS A 189 11.71 5.51 12.87
CA LYS A 189 12.72 5.18 13.88
C LYS A 189 12.47 3.87 14.61
N THR A 190 11.22 3.43 14.75
CA THR A 190 10.87 2.27 15.58
C THR A 190 10.27 1.09 14.79
N ARG A 191 10.01 1.28 13.50
CA ARG A 191 9.46 0.22 12.64
C ARG A 191 10.25 0.03 11.33
N ARG A 192 10.39 1.07 10.52
CA ARG A 192 10.93 0.90 9.16
C ARG A 192 12.43 0.68 9.15
N LEU A 193 13.18 1.46 9.92
CA LEU A 193 14.63 1.48 9.89
C LEU A 193 15.30 0.49 10.85
N VAL A 194 14.59 -0.01 11.87
CA VAL A 194 15.15 -0.93 12.87
C VAL A 194 14.92 -2.39 12.53
N ASP A 195 15.76 -3.26 13.09
CA ASP A 195 15.65 -4.71 12.92
C ASP A 195 14.52 -5.30 13.76
N GLY A 196 13.97 -6.44 13.34
CA GLY A 196 13.11 -7.29 14.18
C GLY A 196 11.71 -6.77 14.51
N SER A 197 11.29 -5.62 13.98
CA SER A 197 9.96 -5.07 14.32
C SER A 197 8.80 -5.73 13.57
N TRP A 198 8.92 -6.06 12.34
CA TRP A 198 8.06 -6.83 11.43
C TRP A 198 8.83 -6.93 10.11
N GLY A 199 9.42 -8.07 9.82
CA GLY A 199 10.24 -8.20 8.63
C GLY A 199 11.29 -9.30 8.77
N PRO A 200 12.24 -9.36 7.85
CA PRO A 200 13.25 -10.40 7.82
C PRO A 200 14.08 -10.42 9.09
N ALA A 201 14.48 -11.62 9.51
CA ALA A 201 15.34 -11.82 10.69
C ALA A 201 16.78 -11.28 10.51
N ALA A 202 17.18 -10.97 9.28
CA ALA A 202 18.51 -10.44 8.99
C ALA A 202 18.58 -8.94 9.26
N PRO A 203 19.72 -8.40 9.71
CA PRO A 203 19.93 -6.98 9.94
C PRO A 203 19.66 -6.16 8.68
N LYS A 204 18.99 -5.02 8.84
CA LYS A 204 18.74 -4.07 7.76
C LYS A 204 19.95 -3.19 7.51
N ASN A 205 20.34 -3.09 6.28
CA ASN A 205 21.31 -2.10 5.81
C ASN A 205 20.56 -0.90 5.23
N ARG A 206 21.07 0.29 5.50
CA ARG A 206 20.52 1.59 5.10
C ARG A 206 21.53 2.29 4.21
N ALA A 207 21.30 2.26 2.91
CA ALA A 207 22.17 2.86 1.91
C ALA A 207 21.59 4.20 1.46
N LEU A 208 22.39 5.25 1.51
CA LEU A 208 22.08 6.58 0.99
C LEU A 208 22.88 6.81 -0.30
N LEU A 209 22.17 7.09 -1.39
CA LEU A 209 22.77 7.57 -2.63
C LEU A 209 22.87 9.09 -2.61
N GLU A 210 24.05 9.59 -2.92
CA GLU A 210 24.31 11.02 -3.15
C GLU A 210 24.69 11.25 -4.61
N LEU A 211 24.07 12.23 -5.25
CA LEU A 211 24.42 12.77 -6.56
C LEU A 211 24.86 14.22 -6.39
N ASP A 212 25.99 14.57 -6.95
CA ASP A 212 26.56 15.92 -6.89
C ASP A 212 26.64 16.45 -5.42
N GLY A 213 26.90 15.56 -4.46
CA GLY A 213 27.03 15.85 -3.05
C GLY A 213 25.71 16.03 -2.29
N ALA A 214 24.57 15.75 -2.89
CA ALA A 214 23.25 15.85 -2.27
C ALA A 214 22.51 14.51 -2.21
N PRO A 215 21.70 14.23 -1.14
CA PRO A 215 20.83 13.06 -1.07
C PRO A 215 19.89 12.97 -2.28
N ALA A 216 19.94 11.85 -3.02
CA ALA A 216 19.19 11.66 -4.24
C ALA A 216 18.31 10.40 -4.24
N GLY A 217 18.65 9.41 -3.42
CA GLY A 217 17.90 8.17 -3.28
C GLY A 217 18.39 7.36 -2.08
N TYR A 218 17.64 6.33 -1.73
CA TYR A 218 18.04 5.41 -0.67
C TYR A 218 17.55 3.98 -0.93
N ALA A 219 18.21 3.02 -0.29
CA ALA A 219 17.75 1.64 -0.24
C ALA A 219 17.80 1.08 1.19
N LEU A 220 16.79 0.27 1.50
CA LEU A 220 16.79 -0.65 2.65
C LEU A 220 16.92 -2.07 2.11
N TYR A 221 17.90 -2.81 2.59
CA TYR A 221 18.12 -4.18 2.14
C TYR A 221 18.68 -5.05 3.26
N THR A 222 18.56 -6.36 3.10
CA THR A 222 19.19 -7.35 3.96
C THR A 222 20.07 -8.28 3.12
N VAL A 223 21.06 -8.89 3.75
CA VAL A 223 21.92 -9.90 3.11
C VAL A 223 21.89 -11.17 3.95
N LYS A 224 21.51 -12.27 3.33
CA LYS A 224 21.65 -13.60 3.90
C LYS A 224 22.80 -14.29 3.18
N GLN A 225 23.87 -14.55 3.91
CA GLN A 225 25.01 -15.33 3.37
C GLN A 225 24.68 -16.82 3.37
N ASP A 226 25.10 -17.47 2.30
CA ASP A 226 25.06 -18.91 2.15
C ASP A 226 26.24 -19.34 1.25
N TRP A 227 26.70 -20.58 1.41
CA TRP A 227 27.87 -21.05 0.71
C TRP A 227 27.65 -22.50 0.22
N GLU A 228 27.97 -22.72 -1.04
CA GLU A 228 27.88 -24.03 -1.64
C GLU A 228 29.18 -24.31 -2.44
N HIS A 229 29.83 -25.41 -2.16
CA HIS A 229 31.09 -25.82 -2.80
C HIS A 229 32.18 -24.73 -2.82
N GLY A 230 32.24 -23.87 -1.78
CA GLY A 230 33.23 -22.79 -1.68
C GLY A 230 32.85 -21.50 -2.44
N SER A 231 31.69 -21.47 -3.07
CA SER A 231 31.15 -20.29 -3.74
C SER A 231 30.00 -19.69 -2.93
N SER A 232 29.88 -18.35 -2.94
CA SER A 232 28.75 -17.69 -2.29
C SER A 232 27.45 -17.94 -3.07
N THR A 233 26.45 -18.46 -2.39
CA THR A 233 25.05 -18.60 -2.85
C THR A 233 24.11 -17.64 -2.13
N GLY A 234 24.67 -16.65 -1.44
CA GLY A 234 23.95 -15.65 -0.67
C GLY A 234 22.88 -14.90 -1.45
N THR A 235 21.95 -14.32 -0.72
CA THR A 235 20.83 -13.56 -1.27
C THR A 235 20.84 -12.13 -0.70
N MET A 236 20.81 -11.13 -1.57
CA MET A 236 20.42 -9.76 -1.19
C MET A 236 18.92 -9.63 -1.38
N THR A 237 18.22 -9.17 -0.34
CA THR A 237 16.80 -8.81 -0.44
C THR A 237 16.64 -7.30 -0.29
N VAL A 238 16.22 -6.64 -1.36
CA VAL A 238 15.89 -5.22 -1.38
C VAL A 238 14.49 -5.06 -0.81
N LEU A 239 14.40 -4.49 0.40
CA LEU A 239 13.14 -4.25 1.11
C LEU A 239 12.43 -2.99 0.61
N GLU A 240 13.21 -2.02 0.13
CA GLU A 240 12.73 -0.76 -0.43
C GLU A 240 13.89 -0.06 -1.14
N ALA A 241 13.63 0.46 -2.32
CA ALA A 241 14.53 1.38 -3.02
C ALA A 241 13.70 2.56 -3.53
N VAL A 242 14.08 3.77 -3.13
CA VAL A 242 13.36 5.00 -3.46
C VAL A 242 14.34 6.02 -4.02
N ALA A 243 14.09 6.46 -5.24
CA ALA A 243 14.77 7.55 -5.89
C ALA A 243 13.75 8.32 -6.73
N PRO A 244 13.42 9.57 -6.36
CA PRO A 244 12.39 10.35 -7.05
C PRO A 244 12.73 10.65 -8.52
N GLU A 245 14.02 10.82 -8.82
CA GLU A 245 14.51 11.20 -10.16
C GLU A 245 15.04 9.98 -10.94
N PRO A 246 14.83 9.91 -12.27
CA PRO A 246 15.24 8.77 -13.08
C PRO A 246 16.75 8.47 -13.03
N ASP A 247 17.61 9.50 -13.03
CA ASP A 247 19.07 9.33 -12.95
C ASP A 247 19.48 8.74 -11.59
N ALA A 248 18.83 9.19 -10.50
CA ALA A 248 19.07 8.64 -9.18
C ALA A 248 18.56 7.18 -9.07
N ALA A 249 17.42 6.86 -9.68
CA ALA A 249 16.92 5.48 -9.72
C ALA A 249 17.90 4.55 -10.45
N ARG A 250 18.40 4.98 -11.62
CA ARG A 250 19.40 4.24 -12.38
C ARG A 250 20.68 3.98 -11.58
N GLU A 251 21.23 5.01 -10.90
CA GLU A 251 22.44 4.90 -10.09
C GLU A 251 22.23 3.99 -8.87
N LEU A 252 21.09 4.12 -8.19
CA LEU A 252 20.77 3.31 -7.02
C LEU A 252 20.65 1.82 -7.40
N TRP A 253 19.93 1.52 -8.48
CA TRP A 253 19.78 0.15 -8.96
C TRP A 253 21.09 -0.40 -9.54
N ARG A 254 21.92 0.41 -10.19
CA ARG A 254 23.26 -0.02 -10.59
C ARG A 254 24.05 -0.53 -9.39
N TRP A 255 24.08 0.25 -8.31
CA TRP A 255 24.79 -0.13 -7.09
C TRP A 255 24.23 -1.39 -6.44
N LEU A 256 22.89 -1.49 -6.31
CA LEU A 256 22.22 -2.67 -5.75
C LEU A 256 22.49 -3.95 -6.57
N LEU A 257 22.56 -3.84 -7.90
CA LEU A 257 22.73 -4.97 -8.79
C LEU A 257 24.19 -5.40 -8.94
N ASP A 258 25.15 -4.58 -8.53
CA ASP A 258 26.59 -4.86 -8.55
C ASP A 258 27.11 -5.40 -7.19
N PHE A 259 26.23 -5.83 -6.32
CA PHE A 259 26.58 -6.25 -4.96
C PHE A 259 27.35 -7.59 -4.96
N ASP A 260 28.53 -7.61 -4.31
CA ASP A 260 29.39 -8.80 -4.22
C ASP A 260 28.86 -9.82 -3.22
N TRP A 261 29.37 -11.05 -3.29
CA TRP A 261 29.10 -12.15 -2.36
C TRP A 261 27.64 -12.57 -2.28
N THR A 262 26.88 -12.34 -3.37
CA THR A 262 25.52 -12.83 -3.53
C THR A 262 25.36 -13.52 -4.88
N SER A 263 24.51 -14.53 -4.95
CA SER A 263 24.17 -15.22 -6.21
C SER A 263 22.90 -14.69 -6.83
N LYS A 264 22.04 -14.06 -6.03
CA LYS A 264 20.76 -13.51 -6.48
C LYS A 264 20.35 -12.27 -5.68
N ILE A 265 19.59 -11.42 -6.35
CA ILE A 265 18.97 -10.23 -5.79
C ILE A 265 17.48 -10.40 -5.89
N VAL A 266 16.80 -10.23 -4.76
CA VAL A 266 15.35 -10.35 -4.63
C VAL A 266 14.80 -8.97 -4.23
N ALA A 267 13.70 -8.56 -4.84
CA ALA A 267 12.95 -7.39 -4.41
C ALA A 267 11.46 -7.70 -4.54
N ASP A 268 10.73 -7.47 -3.48
CA ASP A 268 9.28 -7.55 -3.46
C ASP A 268 8.67 -6.15 -3.51
N LEU A 269 7.37 -6.06 -3.73
CA LEU A 269 6.62 -4.80 -3.75
C LEU A 269 7.14 -3.76 -4.75
N LEU A 270 7.64 -4.18 -5.91
CA LEU A 270 8.03 -3.28 -6.98
C LEU A 270 6.79 -2.76 -7.74
N PRO A 271 6.78 -1.49 -8.19
CA PRO A 271 5.72 -1.01 -9.07
C PRO A 271 5.76 -1.69 -10.44
N LEU A 272 4.62 -1.80 -11.12
CA LEU A 272 4.54 -2.50 -12.42
C LEU A 272 5.23 -1.77 -13.57
N ASP A 273 5.38 -0.46 -13.46
CA ASP A 273 6.08 0.41 -14.38
C ASP A 273 7.53 0.68 -13.96
N HIS A 274 8.16 -0.31 -13.28
CA HIS A 274 9.51 -0.18 -12.75
C HIS A 274 10.54 0.01 -13.85
N GLU A 275 11.51 0.92 -13.64
CA GLU A 275 12.54 1.32 -14.58
C GLU A 275 13.46 0.16 -15.02
N LEU A 276 13.63 -0.86 -14.19
CA LEU A 276 14.46 -2.05 -14.51
C LEU A 276 14.00 -2.79 -15.76
N PHE A 277 12.74 -2.70 -16.18
CA PHE A 277 12.27 -3.26 -17.44
C PHE A 277 12.98 -2.63 -18.67
N TRP A 278 13.44 -1.41 -18.54
CA TRP A 278 14.11 -0.64 -19.59
C TRP A 278 15.61 -0.50 -19.36
N LEU A 279 16.05 -0.55 -18.10
CA LEU A 279 17.46 -0.45 -17.74
C LEU A 279 18.23 -1.74 -18.02
N LEU A 280 17.59 -2.91 -17.87
CA LEU A 280 18.25 -4.19 -18.09
C LEU A 280 18.24 -4.63 -19.55
N ARG A 281 19.37 -5.18 -20.03
CA ARG A 281 19.47 -5.79 -21.36
C ARG A 281 18.54 -6.98 -21.56
N GLU A 282 18.33 -7.78 -20.49
CA GLU A 282 17.47 -8.95 -20.47
C GLU A 282 16.47 -8.88 -19.30
N PRO A 283 15.42 -8.02 -19.38
CA PRO A 283 14.49 -7.85 -18.27
C PRO A 283 13.73 -9.13 -17.89
N ARG A 284 13.58 -10.10 -18.81
CA ARG A 284 13.03 -11.43 -18.52
C ARG A 284 13.77 -12.15 -17.39
N ARG A 285 15.05 -11.87 -17.18
CA ARG A 285 15.86 -12.48 -16.10
C ARG A 285 15.45 -12.08 -14.71
N MET A 286 14.67 -10.99 -14.56
CA MET A 286 14.09 -10.62 -13.28
C MET A 286 13.08 -11.67 -12.76
N ALA A 287 12.62 -12.62 -13.60
CA ALA A 287 11.53 -13.53 -13.23
C ALA A 287 10.40 -12.80 -12.51
N PHE A 288 9.93 -11.71 -13.10
CA PHE A 288 8.99 -10.79 -12.47
C PHE A 288 7.63 -11.43 -12.26
N GLU A 289 7.21 -11.56 -11.00
CA GLU A 289 5.95 -12.16 -10.58
C GLU A 289 4.95 -11.08 -10.16
N LEU A 290 3.71 -11.21 -10.62
CA LEU A 290 2.62 -10.27 -10.36
C LEU A 290 1.77 -10.73 -9.18
N ASN A 291 1.53 -9.81 -8.23
CA ASN A 291 0.65 -10.02 -7.08
C ASN A 291 -0.35 -8.87 -6.95
N ASP A 292 -1.41 -9.08 -6.16
CA ASP A 292 -2.27 -7.98 -5.73
C ASP A 292 -1.49 -7.05 -4.79
N GLY A 293 -1.84 -5.77 -4.88
CA GLY A 293 -1.32 -4.72 -4.01
C GLY A 293 -2.38 -4.27 -3.01
N VAL A 294 -2.51 -2.94 -2.85
CA VAL A 294 -3.49 -2.38 -1.92
C VAL A 294 -4.92 -2.43 -2.47
N TRP A 295 -5.85 -2.67 -1.56
CA TRP A 295 -7.30 -2.61 -1.77
C TRP A 295 -7.82 -1.31 -1.16
N VAL A 296 -8.60 -0.55 -1.90
CA VAL A 296 -9.11 0.77 -1.49
C VAL A 296 -10.62 0.75 -1.33
N ARG A 297 -11.10 1.40 -0.27
CA ARG A 297 -12.49 1.67 0.04
C ARG A 297 -12.70 3.19 0.15
N LEU A 298 -13.61 3.74 -0.62
CA LEU A 298 -14.02 5.13 -0.46
C LEU A 298 -15.00 5.19 0.74
N VAL A 299 -14.59 5.77 1.84
CA VAL A 299 -15.40 5.94 3.06
C VAL A 299 -16.45 7.01 2.86
N ASP A 300 -16.05 8.12 2.23
CA ASP A 300 -16.92 9.18 1.69
C ASP A 300 -16.62 9.32 0.19
N VAL A 301 -17.58 8.93 -0.64
CA VAL A 301 -17.40 8.91 -2.10
C VAL A 301 -17.19 10.32 -2.66
N GLY A 302 -17.95 11.31 -2.17
CA GLY A 302 -17.85 12.68 -2.67
C GLY A 302 -16.51 13.32 -2.31
N ALA A 303 -16.11 13.22 -1.04
CA ALA A 303 -14.86 13.78 -0.56
C ALA A 303 -13.66 13.07 -1.20
N ALA A 304 -13.65 11.74 -1.27
CA ALA A 304 -12.57 10.97 -1.88
C ALA A 304 -12.40 11.32 -3.37
N LEU A 305 -13.49 11.35 -4.14
CA LEU A 305 -13.43 11.71 -5.56
C LEU A 305 -12.99 13.16 -5.77
N SER A 306 -13.35 14.09 -4.90
CA SER A 306 -12.95 15.50 -5.01
C SER A 306 -11.48 15.73 -4.65
N ALA A 307 -10.85 14.82 -3.91
CA ALA A 307 -9.49 15.00 -3.44
C ALA A 307 -8.41 14.57 -4.46
N ARG A 308 -8.78 13.85 -5.53
CA ARG A 308 -7.83 13.49 -6.60
C ARG A 308 -7.97 14.44 -7.80
N SER A 309 -6.89 14.53 -8.59
CA SER A 309 -6.96 15.25 -9.88
C SER A 309 -7.43 14.35 -11.01
N TYR A 310 -8.01 14.96 -12.01
CA TYR A 310 -8.55 14.33 -13.22
C TYR A 310 -8.00 15.00 -14.47
N ARG A 311 -8.07 14.30 -15.61
CA ARG A 311 -7.87 14.89 -16.93
C ARG A 311 -9.16 15.62 -17.37
N ASP A 312 -9.10 16.27 -18.52
CA ASP A 312 -10.27 16.95 -19.09
C ASP A 312 -11.44 15.99 -19.37
N GLY A 313 -12.65 16.50 -19.19
CA GLY A 313 -13.87 15.74 -19.42
C GLY A 313 -14.79 15.67 -18.20
N ALA A 314 -15.90 14.96 -18.37
CA ALA A 314 -16.82 14.64 -17.29
C ALA A 314 -17.57 13.34 -17.58
N VAL A 315 -17.94 12.61 -16.52
CA VAL A 315 -18.78 11.40 -16.57
C VAL A 315 -19.69 11.36 -15.36
N VAL A 316 -20.93 10.91 -15.55
CA VAL A 316 -21.90 10.73 -14.46
C VAL A 316 -21.95 9.25 -14.11
N PHE A 317 -21.61 8.92 -12.86
CA PHE A 317 -21.64 7.56 -12.31
C PHE A 317 -22.87 7.35 -11.44
N GLU A 318 -23.55 6.21 -11.58
CA GLU A 318 -24.47 5.69 -10.57
C GLU A 318 -23.67 4.76 -9.65
N VAL A 319 -23.45 5.19 -8.41
CA VAL A 319 -22.67 4.45 -7.40
C VAL A 319 -23.64 3.73 -6.45
N ARG A 320 -23.41 2.41 -6.26
CA ARG A 320 -24.11 1.58 -5.27
C ARG A 320 -23.15 1.19 -4.15
N ASP A 321 -23.66 1.20 -2.92
CA ASP A 321 -22.89 0.84 -1.73
C ASP A 321 -23.75 0.12 -0.70
N ALA A 322 -23.94 -1.18 -0.88
CA ALA A 322 -24.76 -2.00 0.02
C ALA A 322 -24.23 -2.07 1.47
N PHE A 323 -22.99 -1.67 1.72
CA PHE A 323 -22.44 -1.66 3.07
C PHE A 323 -22.61 -0.31 3.78
N ARG A 324 -22.51 0.81 3.04
CA ARG A 324 -22.75 2.19 3.50
C ARG A 324 -23.67 2.93 2.52
N PRO A 325 -24.99 2.79 2.65
CA PRO A 325 -25.94 3.38 1.69
C PRO A 325 -25.88 4.91 1.57
N SER A 326 -25.26 5.62 2.54
CA SER A 326 -25.04 7.07 2.47
C SER A 326 -24.17 7.50 1.27
N ASN A 327 -23.35 6.59 0.75
CA ASN A 327 -22.51 6.82 -0.43
C ASN A 327 -23.26 6.64 -1.76
N GLU A 328 -24.43 5.97 -1.75
CA GLU A 328 -25.19 5.72 -2.96
C GLU A 328 -25.68 7.01 -3.58
N GLY A 329 -25.70 7.05 -4.90
CA GLY A 329 -26.22 8.19 -5.65
C GLY A 329 -25.55 8.36 -7.01
N ARG A 330 -25.94 9.45 -7.68
CA ARG A 330 -25.37 9.85 -8.96
C ARG A 330 -24.31 10.92 -8.72
N TRP A 331 -23.12 10.67 -9.24
CA TRP A 331 -21.96 11.52 -9.04
C TRP A 331 -21.42 11.97 -10.40
N ARG A 332 -21.42 13.26 -10.64
CA ARG A 332 -20.69 13.85 -11.77
C ARG A 332 -19.25 14.07 -11.34
N VAL A 333 -18.33 13.49 -12.08
CA VAL A 333 -16.88 13.64 -11.87
C VAL A 333 -16.27 14.35 -13.05
N SER A 334 -15.47 15.38 -12.80
CA SER A 334 -14.81 16.20 -13.82
C SER A 334 -13.47 16.73 -13.30
N ALA A 335 -12.75 17.52 -14.09
CA ALA A 335 -11.51 18.16 -13.67
C ALA A 335 -11.67 19.07 -12.44
N GLU A 336 -12.87 19.59 -12.20
CA GLU A 336 -13.21 20.45 -11.05
C GLU A 336 -13.48 19.66 -9.76
N GLY A 337 -13.59 18.31 -9.85
CA GLY A 337 -13.89 17.42 -8.72
C GLY A 337 -15.16 16.61 -8.93
N ALA A 338 -15.81 16.25 -7.82
CA ALA A 338 -17.03 15.42 -7.83
C ALA A 338 -18.20 16.13 -7.15
N GLU A 339 -19.35 16.06 -7.74
CA GLU A 339 -20.60 16.60 -7.19
C GLU A 339 -21.75 15.60 -7.33
N ARG A 340 -22.69 15.63 -6.38
CA ARG A 340 -23.91 14.82 -6.45
C ARG A 340 -24.91 15.51 -7.39
N VAL A 341 -25.49 14.73 -8.34
CA VAL A 341 -26.36 15.27 -9.39
C VAL A 341 -27.61 14.40 -9.59
N GLU A 342 -28.66 14.98 -10.21
CA GLU A 342 -29.84 14.23 -10.66
C GLU A 342 -29.77 13.82 -12.15
N ALA A 343 -28.64 14.13 -12.83
CA ALA A 343 -28.46 13.82 -14.23
C ALA A 343 -28.50 12.31 -14.49
N GLU A 344 -28.88 11.90 -15.70
CA GLU A 344 -28.89 10.50 -16.09
C GLU A 344 -27.48 9.90 -16.05
N PRO A 345 -27.32 8.72 -15.40
CA PRO A 345 -26.02 8.10 -15.27
C PRO A 345 -25.54 7.55 -16.62
N GLU A 346 -24.23 7.63 -16.83
CA GLU A 346 -23.57 7.11 -18.02
C GLU A 346 -22.88 5.76 -17.76
N ILE A 347 -22.48 5.51 -16.50
CA ILE A 347 -21.89 4.25 -16.04
C ILE A 347 -22.53 3.89 -14.70
N ALA A 348 -22.97 2.63 -14.53
CA ALA A 348 -23.40 2.08 -13.25
C ALA A 348 -22.34 1.14 -12.68
N LEU A 349 -21.98 1.32 -11.40
CA LEU A 349 -20.97 0.55 -10.70
C LEU A 349 -21.23 0.49 -9.20
N ASP A 350 -20.60 -0.46 -8.52
CA ASP A 350 -20.55 -0.46 -7.06
C ASP A 350 -19.30 0.26 -6.54
N VAL A 351 -19.31 0.58 -5.26
CA VAL A 351 -18.17 1.26 -4.61
C VAL A 351 -16.89 0.42 -4.64
N THR A 352 -16.97 -0.90 -4.78
CA THR A 352 -15.81 -1.81 -4.93
C THR A 352 -15.12 -1.56 -6.28
N ALA A 353 -15.91 -1.48 -7.36
CA ALA A 353 -15.41 -1.14 -8.68
C ALA A 353 -14.80 0.27 -8.71
N LEU A 354 -15.46 1.24 -8.05
CA LEU A 354 -14.95 2.60 -7.92
C LEU A 354 -13.61 2.64 -7.15
N GLY A 355 -13.49 1.88 -6.06
CA GLY A 355 -12.25 1.71 -5.32
C GLY A 355 -11.12 1.17 -6.18
N SER A 356 -11.42 0.24 -7.09
CA SER A 356 -10.42 -0.34 -7.99
C SER A 356 -9.82 0.67 -8.97
N VAL A 357 -10.59 1.59 -9.49
CA VAL A 357 -10.11 2.63 -10.44
C VAL A 357 -9.60 3.89 -9.77
N TYR A 358 -9.82 4.04 -8.46
CA TYR A 358 -9.55 5.28 -7.72
C TYR A 358 -8.11 5.76 -7.84
N LEU A 359 -7.14 4.86 -7.76
CA LEU A 359 -5.71 5.20 -7.85
C LEU A 359 -5.16 5.17 -9.29
N GLY A 360 -5.96 4.77 -10.29
CA GLY A 360 -5.52 4.65 -11.68
C GLY A 360 -4.75 3.35 -12.01
N GLY A 361 -4.78 2.35 -11.11
CA GLY A 361 -4.13 1.05 -11.31
C GLY A 361 -4.91 0.11 -12.23
N PHE A 362 -6.19 0.39 -12.44
CA PHE A 362 -7.11 -0.34 -13.31
C PHE A 362 -7.95 0.63 -14.12
N THR A 363 -8.41 0.17 -15.27
CA THR A 363 -9.29 0.91 -16.17
C THR A 363 -10.75 0.51 -16.02
N PHE A 364 -11.66 1.40 -16.37
CA PHE A 364 -13.09 1.07 -16.46
C PHE A 364 -13.35 0.01 -17.53
N GLU A 365 -12.56 0.01 -18.62
CA GLU A 365 -12.66 -1.01 -19.65
C GLU A 365 -12.28 -2.41 -19.15
N GLU A 366 -11.21 -2.55 -18.31
CA GLU A 366 -10.89 -3.82 -17.64
C GLU A 366 -12.07 -4.30 -16.79
N LEU A 367 -12.69 -3.41 -16.00
CA LEU A 367 -13.84 -3.74 -15.16
C LEU A 367 -15.09 -4.08 -15.99
N ARG A 368 -15.33 -3.39 -17.10
CA ARG A 368 -16.44 -3.69 -18.03
C ARG A 368 -16.29 -5.07 -18.64
N ARG A 369 -15.09 -5.43 -19.10
CA ARG A 369 -14.77 -6.78 -19.61
C ARG A 369 -14.93 -7.85 -18.53
N GLY A 370 -14.63 -7.50 -17.27
CA GLY A 370 -14.87 -8.36 -16.11
C GLY A 370 -16.33 -8.38 -15.62
N SER A 371 -17.27 -7.71 -16.31
CA SER A 371 -18.68 -7.59 -15.92
C SER A 371 -18.90 -6.98 -14.52
N ARG A 372 -18.00 -6.08 -14.11
CA ARG A 372 -18.05 -5.40 -12.82
C ARG A 372 -18.77 -4.06 -12.87
N ILE A 373 -18.94 -3.50 -14.07
CA ILE A 373 -19.63 -2.23 -14.33
C ILE A 373 -20.54 -2.36 -15.54
N ALA A 374 -21.53 -1.48 -15.67
CA ALA A 374 -22.39 -1.38 -16.84
C ALA A 374 -22.20 0.00 -17.50
N GLU A 375 -21.90 0.01 -18.80
CA GLU A 375 -21.94 1.20 -19.64
C GLU A 375 -23.39 1.45 -20.04
N LEU A 376 -23.95 2.59 -19.61
CA LEU A 376 -25.35 2.97 -19.88
C LEU A 376 -25.45 3.92 -21.07
N ARG A 377 -24.37 4.65 -21.40
CA ARG A 377 -24.26 5.53 -22.54
C ARG A 377 -23.02 5.16 -23.34
N GLU A 378 -23.18 4.94 -24.62
CA GLU A 378 -22.09 4.58 -25.53
C GLU A 378 -20.91 5.54 -25.45
N GLY A 379 -19.69 5.01 -25.34
CA GLY A 379 -18.44 5.73 -25.23
C GLY A 379 -18.16 6.32 -23.84
N ALA A 380 -19.01 6.10 -22.83
CA ALA A 380 -18.81 6.59 -21.48
C ALA A 380 -17.59 5.95 -20.80
N VAL A 381 -17.36 4.66 -21.02
CA VAL A 381 -16.20 3.94 -20.48
C VAL A 381 -14.89 4.53 -21.00
N ALA A 382 -14.79 4.80 -22.29
CA ALA A 382 -13.60 5.40 -22.88
C ALA A 382 -13.34 6.83 -22.33
N ARG A 383 -14.40 7.62 -22.11
CA ARG A 383 -14.28 8.94 -21.45
C ARG A 383 -13.85 8.82 -20.00
N ALA A 384 -14.38 7.86 -19.25
CA ALA A 384 -14.00 7.60 -17.87
C ALA A 384 -12.53 7.16 -17.76
N ASP A 385 -12.06 6.29 -18.65
CA ASP A 385 -10.65 5.89 -18.71
C ASP A 385 -9.73 7.10 -19.01
N ALA A 386 -10.09 7.94 -19.94
CA ALA A 386 -9.34 9.16 -20.23
C ALA A 386 -9.32 10.13 -19.03
N LEU A 387 -10.48 10.34 -18.37
CA LEU A 387 -10.65 11.22 -17.22
C LEU A 387 -9.80 10.76 -16.01
N PHE A 388 -9.76 9.43 -15.75
CA PHE A 388 -9.06 8.85 -14.61
C PHE A 388 -7.59 8.48 -14.89
N ALA A 389 -7.09 8.69 -16.09
CA ALA A 389 -5.74 8.32 -16.48
C ALA A 389 -4.67 8.96 -15.59
N THR A 390 -3.66 8.16 -15.21
CA THR A 390 -2.52 8.57 -14.40
C THR A 390 -1.21 8.41 -15.16
N GLU A 391 -0.18 9.15 -14.78
CA GLU A 391 1.14 9.07 -15.43
C GLU A 391 1.94 7.86 -14.94
N ARG A 392 1.72 7.45 -13.69
CA ARG A 392 2.43 6.33 -13.04
C ARG A 392 1.45 5.35 -12.45
N GLN A 393 1.83 4.07 -12.44
CA GLN A 393 1.09 3.02 -11.75
C GLN A 393 1.10 3.26 -10.24
N PRO A 394 -0.03 3.06 -9.53
CA PRO A 394 -0.06 3.19 -8.08
C PRO A 394 0.84 2.16 -7.42
N TRP A 395 1.45 2.57 -6.31
CA TRP A 395 2.39 1.74 -5.57
C TRP A 395 2.35 2.02 -4.07
N CYS A 396 2.39 0.95 -3.28
CA CYS A 396 2.62 1.01 -1.85
C CYS A 396 3.86 0.16 -1.53
N PRO A 397 4.96 0.75 -1.05
CA PRO A 397 6.22 0.02 -0.82
C PRO A 397 6.26 -0.72 0.52
N GLU A 398 5.16 -0.78 1.25
CA GLU A 398 5.12 -1.33 2.60
C GLU A 398 3.80 -2.04 2.91
N ILE A 399 3.89 -3.26 3.42
CA ILE A 399 2.76 -3.98 4.02
C ILE A 399 2.58 -3.51 5.47
N PHE A 400 1.36 -3.21 5.88
CA PHE A 400 1.03 -2.68 7.19
C PHE A 400 -0.11 -3.43 7.88
#